data_a4c279af10eeadeb83dfd41afb8fa377
#
_entry.id   a4c279af10eeadeb83dfd41afb8fa377
#
_cell.length_a   1.000
_cell.length_b   1.000
_cell.length_c   1.000
_cell.angle_alpha   90.00
_cell.angle_beta   90.00
_cell.angle_gamma   90.00
#
_symmetry.space_group_name_H-M   'P 1'
#
loop_
_entity.id
_entity.type
_entity.pdbx_description
1 polymer ?
#
loop_
_entity_poly.entity_id
_entity_poly.type
_entity_poly.pdbx_seq_one_letter_code
_entity_poly.pdbx_strand_id
1 'polypeptide(L)'
;MPTWKEVLAANPDHSEQYAARWRTFAAQGRDLDGEARLIDALARKRGSRILDAGCGTGRVGGVLARRGHEVTGVDLDPVLIRHATTDFPDCRWEVGDLTTGDIPDGEFDIIVSAGNVMAFLPADGRVSALAALAGALAPDGRMVIGFGSGRGYGFDEFIGDAAAAGLVPQHRWGTWEIDPLTPESDFMVTVLVHGPERTPGARI
;
A
#
# COMPACT_ATOMS: atom_id res chain seq x y z
N MET A 1 -9.08 -12.92 -8.76
CA MET A 1 -8.79 -13.36 -7.37
C MET A 1 -9.95 -12.91 -6.50
N PRO A 2 -10.37 -13.65 -5.46
CA PRO A 2 -11.41 -13.18 -4.55
C PRO A 2 -10.93 -11.90 -3.82
N THR A 3 -11.84 -10.98 -3.54
CA THR A 3 -11.62 -9.82 -2.70
C THR A 3 -11.38 -10.26 -1.25
N TRP A 4 -10.79 -9.39 -0.42
CA TRP A 4 -10.60 -9.72 1.00
C TRP A 4 -11.92 -10.05 1.71
N LYS A 5 -13.00 -9.33 1.40
CA LYS A 5 -14.35 -9.58 1.93
C LYS A 5 -14.85 -10.98 1.58
N GLU A 6 -14.64 -11.42 0.35
CA GLU A 6 -15.01 -12.77 -0.09
C GLU A 6 -14.14 -13.85 0.57
N VAL A 7 -12.85 -13.58 0.79
CA VAL A 7 -11.96 -14.48 1.55
C VAL A 7 -12.47 -14.66 2.98
N LEU A 8 -12.84 -13.57 3.65
CA LEU A 8 -13.40 -13.63 5.01
C LEU A 8 -14.77 -14.32 5.06
N ALA A 9 -15.61 -14.09 4.07
CA ALA A 9 -16.90 -14.78 3.97
C ALA A 9 -16.74 -16.29 3.82
N ALA A 10 -15.70 -16.74 3.09
CA ALA A 10 -15.40 -18.16 2.91
C ALA A 10 -14.66 -18.78 4.12
N ASN A 11 -13.86 -18.00 4.83
CA ASN A 11 -13.09 -18.44 6.00
C ASN A 11 -13.01 -17.31 7.04
N PRO A 12 -13.93 -17.27 8.03
CA PRO A 12 -13.97 -16.25 9.07
C PRO A 12 -12.68 -16.17 9.93
N ASP A 13 -11.92 -17.27 10.04
CA ASP A 13 -10.68 -17.32 10.83
C ASP A 13 -9.45 -16.84 10.02
N HIS A 14 -9.65 -16.43 8.76
CA HIS A 14 -8.53 -16.08 7.86
C HIS A 14 -7.63 -14.98 8.42
N SER A 15 -8.21 -13.95 9.01
CA SER A 15 -7.47 -12.81 9.58
C SER A 15 -6.55 -13.25 10.72
N GLU A 16 -7.05 -14.09 11.62
CA GLU A 16 -6.22 -14.64 12.71
C GLU A 16 -5.12 -15.57 12.18
N GLN A 17 -5.42 -16.39 11.19
CA GLN A 17 -4.42 -17.24 10.51
C GLN A 17 -3.36 -16.39 9.80
N TYR A 18 -3.75 -15.30 9.16
CA TYR A 18 -2.85 -14.33 8.54
C TYR A 18 -1.90 -13.71 9.58
N ALA A 19 -2.43 -13.21 10.69
CA ALA A 19 -1.63 -12.64 11.78
C ALA A 19 -0.67 -13.68 12.38
N ALA A 20 -1.15 -14.90 12.66
CA ALA A 20 -0.33 -15.98 13.18
C ALA A 20 0.83 -16.37 12.25
N ARG A 21 0.61 -16.34 10.94
CA ARG A 21 1.65 -16.62 9.93
C ARG A 21 2.80 -15.61 10.03
N TRP A 22 2.53 -14.33 10.14
CA TRP A 22 3.56 -13.30 10.27
C TRP A 22 4.35 -13.44 11.57
N ARG A 23 3.68 -13.76 12.70
CA ARG A 23 4.35 -14.06 13.97
C ARG A 23 5.28 -15.28 13.85
N THR A 24 4.84 -16.31 13.13
CA THR A 24 5.67 -17.50 12.86
C THR A 24 6.92 -17.13 12.05
N PHE A 25 6.78 -16.32 11.01
CA PHE A 25 7.93 -15.89 10.22
C PHE A 25 8.91 -15.04 11.04
N ALA A 26 8.41 -14.16 11.88
CA ALA A 26 9.24 -13.38 12.80
C ALA A 26 9.99 -14.28 13.80
N ALA A 27 9.30 -15.27 14.39
CA ALA A 27 9.91 -16.23 15.31
C ALA A 27 10.96 -17.13 14.65
N GLN A 28 10.86 -17.36 13.33
CA GLN A 28 11.87 -18.05 12.52
C GLN A 28 13.06 -17.17 12.14
N GLY A 29 13.10 -15.90 12.56
CA GLY A 29 14.16 -14.95 12.25
C GLY A 29 14.19 -14.53 10.76
N ARG A 30 13.06 -14.65 10.04
CA ARG A 30 12.98 -14.18 8.66
C ARG A 30 13.08 -12.66 8.62
N ASP A 31 13.79 -12.14 7.62
CA ASP A 31 13.78 -10.71 7.33
C ASP A 31 12.39 -10.30 6.79
N LEU A 32 11.70 -9.46 7.55
CA LEU A 32 10.36 -8.96 7.23
C LEU A 32 10.34 -7.46 6.96
N ASP A 33 11.51 -6.83 6.89
CA ASP A 33 11.67 -5.37 6.84
C ASP A 33 11.96 -4.83 5.42
N GLY A 34 11.98 -5.69 4.39
CA GLY A 34 12.37 -5.31 3.03
C GLY A 34 11.61 -4.10 2.51
N GLU A 35 10.29 -4.14 2.59
CA GLU A 35 9.42 -3.03 2.17
C GLU A 35 9.73 -1.75 2.96
N ALA A 36 9.84 -1.85 4.29
CA ALA A 36 10.09 -0.70 5.14
C ALA A 36 11.48 -0.08 4.89
N ARG A 37 12.50 -0.90 4.53
CA ARG A 37 13.83 -0.37 4.14
C ARG A 37 13.76 0.51 2.90
N LEU A 38 13.04 0.08 1.87
CA LEU A 38 12.87 0.87 0.65
C LEU A 38 12.09 2.16 0.93
N ILE A 39 11.00 2.08 1.69
CA ILE A 39 10.19 3.26 2.04
C ILE A 39 11.00 4.27 2.86
N ASP A 40 11.76 3.82 3.87
CA ASP A 40 12.66 4.70 4.64
C ASP A 40 13.72 5.37 3.75
N ALA A 41 14.27 4.64 2.77
CA ALA A 41 15.24 5.19 1.81
C ALA A 41 14.62 6.21 0.84
N LEU A 42 13.34 6.05 0.48
CA LEU A 42 12.60 6.98 -0.36
C LEU A 42 12.10 8.21 0.40
N ALA A 43 12.07 8.18 1.73
CA ALA A 43 11.68 9.30 2.56
C ALA A 43 12.71 10.42 2.48
N ARG A 44 12.27 11.64 2.15
CA ARG A 44 13.18 12.80 1.98
C ARG A 44 13.69 13.36 3.30
N LYS A 45 13.03 13.05 4.41
CA LYS A 45 13.33 13.56 5.75
C LYS A 45 12.92 12.56 6.82
N ARG A 46 13.55 12.62 7.97
CA ARG A 46 13.03 11.98 9.19
C ARG A 46 11.71 12.66 9.60
N GLY A 47 10.83 11.92 10.27
CA GLY A 47 9.50 12.44 10.63
C GLY A 47 8.59 12.67 9.41
N SER A 48 8.83 11.95 8.29
CA SER A 48 7.87 11.94 7.19
C SER A 48 6.53 11.37 7.65
N ARG A 49 5.43 11.99 7.21
CA ARG A 49 4.08 11.47 7.41
C ARG A 49 3.82 10.36 6.40
N ILE A 50 3.59 9.15 6.89
CA ILE A 50 3.45 7.97 6.05
C ILE A 50 2.08 7.33 6.28
N LEU A 51 1.34 7.08 5.20
CA LEU A 51 0.15 6.25 5.19
C LEU A 51 0.51 4.83 4.75
N ASP A 52 0.24 3.85 5.61
CA ASP A 52 0.29 2.41 5.28
C ASP A 52 -1.10 1.96 4.84
N ALA A 53 -1.35 1.93 3.53
CA ALA A 53 -2.66 1.67 2.91
C ALA A 53 -2.86 0.17 2.66
N GLY A 54 -3.75 -0.46 3.41
CA GLY A 54 -3.90 -1.90 3.55
C GLY A 54 -2.83 -2.45 4.50
N CYS A 55 -2.72 -1.83 5.68
CA CYS A 55 -1.62 -2.07 6.62
C CYS A 55 -1.60 -3.46 7.26
N GLY A 56 -2.72 -4.20 7.18
CA GLY A 56 -2.84 -5.50 7.82
C GLY A 56 -2.55 -5.44 9.32
N THR A 57 -1.59 -6.23 9.77
CA THR A 57 -1.14 -6.25 11.18
C THR A 57 -0.14 -5.14 11.52
N GLY A 58 0.02 -4.13 10.68
CA GLY A 58 0.92 -2.99 10.92
C GLY A 58 2.41 -3.28 10.74
N ARG A 59 2.77 -4.38 10.09
CA ARG A 59 4.16 -4.84 9.96
C ARG A 59 5.07 -3.78 9.32
N VAL A 60 4.67 -3.21 8.20
CA VAL A 60 5.47 -2.21 7.47
C VAL A 60 5.46 -0.88 8.23
N GLY A 61 4.28 -0.37 8.57
CA GLY A 61 4.12 0.88 9.28
C GLY A 61 4.82 0.90 10.64
N GLY A 62 4.72 -0.17 11.42
CA GLY A 62 5.39 -0.28 12.72
C GLY A 62 6.91 -0.24 12.65
N VAL A 63 7.51 -0.82 11.59
CA VAL A 63 8.96 -0.70 11.35
C VAL A 63 9.33 0.73 10.99
N LEU A 64 8.54 1.41 10.14
CA LEU A 64 8.75 2.81 9.75
C LEU A 64 8.64 3.75 10.94
N ALA A 65 7.69 3.53 11.86
CA ALA A 65 7.56 4.30 13.08
C ALA A 65 8.81 4.17 13.98
N ARG A 66 9.32 2.93 14.16
CA ARG A 66 10.58 2.70 14.89
C ARG A 66 11.80 3.38 14.23
N ARG A 67 11.71 3.69 12.95
CA ARG A 67 12.72 4.47 12.20
C ARG A 67 12.52 6.00 12.31
N GLY A 68 11.50 6.44 13.08
CA GLY A 68 11.25 7.85 13.39
C GLY A 68 10.35 8.56 12.39
N HIS A 69 9.48 7.85 11.69
CA HIS A 69 8.41 8.41 10.85
C HIS A 69 7.09 8.51 11.63
N GLU A 70 6.23 9.44 11.21
CA GLU A 70 4.85 9.56 11.70
C GLU A 70 3.95 8.67 10.85
N VAL A 71 3.49 7.54 11.43
CA VAL A 71 2.77 6.52 10.67
C VAL A 71 1.30 6.49 11.05
N THR A 72 0.46 6.54 10.03
CA THR A 72 -0.96 6.17 10.10
C THR A 72 -1.19 4.97 9.19
N GLY A 73 -1.92 3.96 9.65
CA GLY A 73 -2.29 2.82 8.83
C GLY A 73 -3.80 2.66 8.71
N VAL A 74 -4.25 2.17 7.59
CA VAL A 74 -5.66 1.86 7.32
C VAL A 74 -5.79 0.46 6.73
N ASP A 75 -6.76 -0.30 7.22
CA ASP A 75 -7.13 -1.60 6.66
C ASP A 75 -8.64 -1.83 6.83
N LEU A 76 -9.25 -2.53 5.89
CA LEU A 76 -10.69 -2.81 5.97
C LEU A 76 -11.04 -3.88 7.02
N ASP A 77 -10.04 -4.61 7.53
CA ASP A 77 -10.21 -5.72 8.45
C ASP A 77 -9.99 -5.31 9.90
N PRO A 78 -11.07 -5.20 10.72
CA PRO A 78 -10.95 -4.79 12.11
C PRO A 78 -10.16 -5.79 12.97
N VAL A 79 -10.05 -7.05 12.55
CA VAL A 79 -9.23 -8.04 13.26
C VAL A 79 -7.75 -7.70 13.10
N LEU A 80 -7.33 -7.41 11.87
CA LEU A 80 -5.95 -7.03 11.58
C LEU A 80 -5.57 -5.71 12.25
N ILE A 81 -6.47 -4.73 12.26
CA ILE A 81 -6.27 -3.45 12.98
C ILE A 81 -6.09 -3.65 14.49
N ARG A 82 -6.82 -4.59 15.13
CA ARG A 82 -6.59 -4.91 16.55
C ARG A 82 -5.17 -5.46 16.77
N HIS A 83 -4.66 -6.31 15.86
CA HIS A 83 -3.28 -6.77 15.93
C HIS A 83 -2.28 -5.63 15.76
N ALA A 84 -2.49 -4.75 14.77
CA ALA A 84 -1.64 -3.58 14.54
C ALA A 84 -1.58 -2.68 15.79
N THR A 85 -2.72 -2.37 16.39
CA THR A 85 -2.82 -1.55 17.61
C THR A 85 -2.11 -2.21 18.81
N THR A 86 -2.18 -3.54 18.92
CA THR A 86 -1.54 -4.28 20.01
C THR A 86 -0.01 -4.33 19.82
N ASP A 87 0.44 -4.60 18.59
CA ASP A 87 1.86 -4.83 18.32
C ASP A 87 2.64 -3.51 18.14
N PHE A 88 1.93 -2.40 17.75
CA PHE A 88 2.51 -1.08 17.49
C PHE A 88 1.62 0.04 18.05
N PRO A 89 1.52 0.19 19.39
CA PRO A 89 0.58 1.11 20.05
C PRO A 89 0.91 2.59 19.83
N ASP A 90 2.12 2.92 19.41
CA ASP A 90 2.56 4.30 19.17
C ASP A 90 2.16 4.84 17.78
N CYS A 91 1.55 3.99 16.94
CA CYS A 91 1.03 4.37 15.63
C CYS A 91 -0.49 4.57 15.67
N ARG A 92 -1.00 5.34 14.71
CA ARG A 92 -2.44 5.49 14.48
C ARG A 92 -2.91 4.41 13.50
N TRP A 93 -3.89 3.58 13.91
CA TRP A 93 -4.45 2.52 13.09
C TRP A 93 -5.95 2.69 12.99
N GLU A 94 -6.49 2.67 11.77
CA GLU A 94 -7.91 2.90 11.50
C GLU A 94 -8.49 1.78 10.64
N VAL A 95 -9.76 1.46 10.90
CA VAL A 95 -10.54 0.62 10.01
C VAL A 95 -11.11 1.49 8.92
N GLY A 96 -10.87 1.14 7.66
CA GLY A 96 -11.40 1.89 6.51
C GLY A 96 -11.24 1.11 5.20
N ASP A 97 -12.07 1.44 4.23
CA ASP A 97 -12.10 0.78 2.91
C ASP A 97 -11.59 1.73 1.82
N LEU A 98 -10.45 1.41 1.25
CA LEU A 98 -9.81 2.20 0.19
C LEU A 98 -10.76 2.44 -1.00
N THR A 99 -11.64 1.49 -1.31
CA THR A 99 -12.52 1.58 -2.48
C THR A 99 -13.65 2.58 -2.32
N THR A 100 -14.02 2.91 -1.09
CA THR A 100 -15.03 3.91 -0.75
C THR A 100 -14.44 5.27 -0.42
N GLY A 101 -13.10 5.37 -0.41
CA GLY A 101 -12.40 6.59 0.01
C GLY A 101 -12.39 6.80 1.53
N ASP A 102 -12.77 5.79 2.30
CA ASP A 102 -12.70 5.82 3.77
C ASP A 102 -11.25 5.54 4.20
N ILE A 103 -10.47 6.62 4.16
CA ILE A 103 -9.05 6.65 4.50
C ILE A 103 -8.80 7.77 5.52
N PRO A 104 -7.74 7.66 6.34
CA PRO A 104 -7.40 8.70 7.30
C PRO A 104 -7.22 10.07 6.66
N ASP A 105 -7.78 11.09 7.29
CA ASP A 105 -7.54 12.48 6.92
C ASP A 105 -6.06 12.84 7.07
N GLY A 106 -5.53 13.55 6.10
CA GLY A 106 -4.15 14.02 6.17
C GLY A 106 -3.55 14.28 4.79
N GLU A 107 -2.35 14.80 4.82
CA GLU A 107 -1.50 14.99 3.67
C GLU A 107 -0.20 14.23 3.94
N PHE A 108 0.04 13.16 3.20
CA PHE A 108 1.12 12.22 3.45
C PHE A 108 2.32 12.45 2.53
N ASP A 109 3.51 12.50 3.09
CA ASP A 109 4.76 12.60 2.32
C ASP A 109 5.03 11.30 1.54
N ILE A 110 4.61 10.15 2.11
CA ILE A 110 4.66 8.84 1.45
C ILE A 110 3.36 8.08 1.74
N ILE A 111 2.84 7.41 0.72
CA ILE A 111 1.82 6.38 0.86
C ILE A 111 2.44 5.05 0.43
N VAL A 112 2.37 4.04 1.26
CA VAL A 112 2.80 2.68 0.90
C VAL A 112 1.61 1.73 0.86
N SER A 113 1.57 0.85 -0.14
CA SER A 113 0.63 -0.26 -0.19
C SER A 113 1.40 -1.52 -0.58
N ALA A 114 1.59 -2.41 0.40
CA ALA A 114 2.37 -3.65 0.28
C ALA A 114 1.48 -4.89 0.51
N GLY A 115 2.02 -6.09 0.29
CA GLY A 115 1.30 -7.32 0.61
C GLY A 115 0.17 -7.69 -0.36
N ASN A 116 0.25 -7.24 -1.61
CA ASN A 116 -0.74 -7.50 -2.65
C ASN A 116 -2.12 -6.84 -2.44
N VAL A 117 -2.24 -5.80 -1.65
CA VAL A 117 -3.50 -5.11 -1.35
C VAL A 117 -4.28 -4.78 -2.63
N MET A 118 -3.61 -4.22 -3.65
CA MET A 118 -4.24 -3.85 -4.92
C MET A 118 -4.92 -5.02 -5.61
N ALA A 119 -4.38 -6.23 -5.50
CA ALA A 119 -4.97 -7.43 -6.09
C ALA A 119 -6.24 -7.91 -5.36
N PHE A 120 -6.47 -7.49 -4.12
CA PHE A 120 -7.68 -7.79 -3.35
C PHE A 120 -8.82 -6.79 -3.58
N LEU A 121 -8.55 -5.66 -4.24
CA LEU A 121 -9.59 -4.69 -4.54
C LEU A 121 -10.53 -5.20 -5.64
N PRO A 122 -11.84 -5.01 -5.50
CA PRO A 122 -12.79 -5.27 -6.58
C PRO A 122 -12.46 -4.38 -7.79
N ALA A 123 -12.64 -4.90 -9.01
CA ALA A 123 -12.23 -4.23 -10.22
C ALA A 123 -12.84 -2.82 -10.40
N ASP A 124 -14.12 -2.68 -10.01
CA ASP A 124 -14.86 -1.42 -10.07
C ASP A 124 -14.45 -0.39 -8.99
N GLY A 125 -13.69 -0.81 -7.97
CA GLY A 125 -13.18 0.05 -6.89
C GLY A 125 -11.73 0.51 -7.05
N ARG A 126 -10.95 -0.02 -8.02
CA ARG A 126 -9.50 0.22 -8.15
C ARG A 126 -9.14 1.67 -8.42
N VAL A 127 -9.79 2.28 -9.42
CA VAL A 127 -9.55 3.70 -9.77
C VAL A 127 -9.97 4.61 -8.62
N SER A 128 -11.11 4.33 -7.97
CA SER A 128 -11.59 5.12 -6.83
C SER A 128 -10.61 5.06 -5.65
N ALA A 129 -10.07 3.87 -5.35
CA ALA A 129 -9.06 3.70 -4.31
C ALA A 129 -7.78 4.49 -4.62
N LEU A 130 -7.27 4.37 -5.86
CA LEU A 130 -6.09 5.13 -6.29
C LEU A 130 -6.33 6.65 -6.27
N ALA A 131 -7.52 7.10 -6.66
CA ALA A 131 -7.88 8.52 -6.62
C ALA A 131 -7.99 9.06 -5.18
N ALA A 132 -8.58 8.28 -4.25
CA ALA A 132 -8.63 8.65 -2.84
C ALA A 132 -7.22 8.77 -2.25
N LEU A 133 -6.36 7.78 -2.50
CA LEU A 133 -4.96 7.82 -2.08
C LEU A 133 -4.18 8.98 -2.72
N ALA A 134 -4.42 9.28 -4.00
CA ALA A 134 -3.82 10.44 -4.66
C ALA A 134 -4.25 11.75 -4.00
N GLY A 135 -5.53 11.88 -3.61
CA GLY A 135 -6.02 13.06 -2.89
C GLY A 135 -5.39 13.29 -1.52
N ALA A 136 -4.91 12.22 -0.87
CA ALA A 136 -4.20 12.28 0.41
C ALA A 136 -2.67 12.40 0.28
N LEU A 137 -2.13 12.31 -0.94
CA LEU A 137 -0.70 12.42 -1.19
C LEU A 137 -0.28 13.90 -1.25
N ALA A 138 0.76 14.27 -0.51
CA ALA A 138 1.35 15.60 -0.56
C ALA A 138 1.77 15.95 -2.01
N PRO A 139 1.82 17.23 -2.41
CA PRO A 139 2.21 17.64 -3.77
C PRO A 139 3.54 17.05 -4.23
N ASP A 140 4.53 17.01 -3.35
CA ASP A 140 5.85 16.39 -3.59
C ASP A 140 5.96 14.95 -3.09
N GLY A 141 4.83 14.35 -2.70
CA GLY A 141 4.76 13.02 -2.11
C GLY A 141 5.04 11.90 -3.11
N ARG A 142 5.23 10.70 -2.59
CA ARG A 142 5.42 9.47 -3.36
C ARG A 142 4.47 8.39 -2.87
N MET A 143 3.78 7.76 -3.81
CA MET A 143 2.99 6.57 -3.52
C MET A 143 3.76 5.34 -4.01
N VAL A 144 4.01 4.38 -3.13
CA VAL A 144 4.79 3.18 -3.44
C VAL A 144 3.90 1.96 -3.29
N ILE A 145 3.65 1.28 -4.39
CA ILE A 145 2.73 0.14 -4.45
C ILE A 145 3.48 -1.09 -4.97
N GLY A 146 3.36 -2.22 -4.25
CA GLY A 146 3.95 -3.49 -4.66
C GLY A 146 2.95 -4.63 -4.63
N PHE A 147 2.80 -5.34 -5.77
CA PHE A 147 1.94 -6.52 -5.87
C PHE A 147 2.40 -7.47 -6.97
N GLY A 148 1.99 -8.74 -6.84
CA GLY A 148 2.30 -9.80 -7.80
C GLY A 148 1.27 -9.91 -8.93
N SER A 149 1.73 -10.31 -10.11
CA SER A 149 0.91 -10.64 -11.27
C SER A 149 0.10 -11.94 -11.06
N GLY A 150 -0.77 -12.28 -12.02
CA GLY A 150 -1.52 -13.54 -11.99
C GLY A 150 -2.65 -13.58 -10.97
N ARG A 151 -3.02 -12.43 -10.38
CA ARG A 151 -4.06 -12.29 -9.35
C ARG A 151 -5.29 -11.54 -9.84
N GLY A 152 -5.50 -11.45 -11.16
CA GLY A 152 -6.66 -10.76 -11.74
C GLY A 152 -6.52 -9.23 -11.79
N TYR A 153 -5.30 -8.72 -11.65
CA TYR A 153 -4.92 -7.34 -11.88
C TYR A 153 -3.56 -7.33 -12.57
N GLY A 154 -3.55 -6.93 -13.84
CA GLY A 154 -2.33 -6.84 -14.64
C GLY A 154 -1.54 -5.57 -14.36
N PHE A 155 -0.22 -5.58 -14.58
CA PHE A 155 0.62 -4.41 -14.34
C PHE A 155 0.26 -3.24 -15.27
N ASP A 156 -0.03 -3.51 -16.55
CA ASP A 156 -0.42 -2.45 -17.49
C ASP A 156 -1.81 -1.88 -17.17
N GLU A 157 -2.74 -2.72 -16.73
CA GLU A 157 -4.06 -2.29 -16.24
C GLU A 157 -3.89 -1.36 -15.04
N PHE A 158 -3.06 -1.74 -14.06
CA PHE A 158 -2.75 -0.92 -12.89
C PHE A 158 -2.14 0.45 -13.27
N ILE A 159 -1.21 0.47 -14.24
CA ILE A 159 -0.62 1.73 -14.71
C ILE A 159 -1.68 2.62 -15.39
N GLY A 160 -2.61 2.01 -16.14
CA GLY A 160 -3.76 2.72 -16.72
C GLY A 160 -4.69 3.31 -15.67
N ASP A 161 -5.02 2.54 -14.63
CA ASP A 161 -5.85 2.98 -13.52
C ASP A 161 -5.16 4.09 -12.69
N ALA A 162 -3.86 3.99 -12.46
CA ALA A 162 -3.07 5.02 -11.82
C ALA A 162 -3.09 6.34 -12.63
N ALA A 163 -2.95 6.25 -13.95
CA ALA A 163 -3.05 7.41 -14.84
C ALA A 163 -4.46 8.03 -14.82
N ALA A 164 -5.52 7.22 -14.75
CA ALA A 164 -6.89 7.69 -14.58
C ALA A 164 -7.10 8.41 -13.25
N ALA A 165 -6.37 8.00 -12.20
CA ALA A 165 -6.36 8.66 -10.88
C ALA A 165 -5.42 9.88 -10.80
N GLY A 166 -4.81 10.32 -11.92
CA GLY A 166 -3.92 11.49 -11.95
C GLY A 166 -2.49 11.22 -11.51
N LEU A 167 -2.08 9.96 -11.43
CA LEU A 167 -0.75 9.54 -11.02
C LEU A 167 0.08 9.08 -12.21
N VAL A 168 1.40 9.28 -12.14
CA VAL A 168 2.35 8.80 -13.15
C VAL A 168 3.48 8.01 -12.50
N PRO A 169 3.98 6.93 -13.14
CA PRO A 169 5.08 6.16 -12.61
C PRO A 169 6.40 6.93 -12.75
N GLN A 170 7.12 7.08 -11.63
CA GLN A 170 8.47 7.64 -11.59
C GLN A 170 9.53 6.52 -11.69
N HIS A 171 9.31 5.41 -10.98
CA HIS A 171 10.18 4.24 -10.99
C HIS A 171 9.35 2.96 -10.97
N ARG A 172 9.91 1.88 -11.54
CA ARG A 172 9.35 0.53 -11.49
C ARG A 172 10.47 -0.49 -11.30
N TRP A 173 10.26 -1.43 -10.38
CA TRP A 173 11.20 -2.51 -10.08
C TRP A 173 10.46 -3.85 -9.98
N GLY A 174 11.20 -4.95 -10.15
CA GLY A 174 10.66 -6.31 -10.03
C GLY A 174 10.51 -6.78 -8.57
N THR A 175 11.20 -6.15 -7.64
CA THR A 175 11.20 -6.51 -6.22
C THR A 175 11.31 -5.28 -5.32
N TRP A 176 11.09 -5.47 -4.01
CA TRP A 176 11.36 -4.45 -2.99
C TRP A 176 12.86 -4.19 -2.77
N GLU A 177 13.73 -5.05 -3.28
CA GLU A 177 15.19 -4.92 -3.29
C GLU A 177 15.69 -4.18 -4.53
N ILE A 178 14.77 -3.54 -5.31
CA ILE A 178 15.06 -2.73 -6.52
C ILE A 178 15.66 -3.52 -7.69
N ASP A 179 15.42 -4.82 -7.78
CA ASP A 179 15.78 -5.58 -8.96
C ASP A 179 15.07 -5.04 -10.22
N PRO A 180 15.70 -5.13 -11.40
CA PRO A 180 15.09 -4.68 -12.62
C PRO A 180 13.73 -5.35 -12.90
N LEU A 181 12.76 -4.55 -13.34
CA LEU A 181 11.51 -5.08 -13.88
C LEU A 181 11.76 -5.60 -15.29
N THR A 182 11.48 -6.87 -15.53
CA THR A 182 11.62 -7.53 -16.84
C THR A 182 10.28 -8.10 -17.30
N PRO A 183 10.13 -8.50 -18.58
CA PRO A 183 8.91 -9.15 -19.06
C PRO A 183 8.52 -10.43 -18.30
N GLU A 184 9.50 -11.11 -17.68
CA GLU A 184 9.34 -12.33 -16.91
C GLU A 184 9.03 -12.08 -15.42
N SER A 185 9.07 -10.81 -14.96
CA SER A 185 8.79 -10.45 -13.57
C SER A 185 7.35 -10.77 -13.21
N ASP A 186 7.17 -11.51 -12.13
CA ASP A 186 5.87 -11.86 -11.56
C ASP A 186 5.45 -10.92 -10.41
N PHE A 187 6.30 -9.94 -10.08
CA PHE A 187 6.06 -8.91 -9.08
C PHE A 187 6.50 -7.55 -9.62
N MET A 188 5.80 -6.48 -9.20
CA MET A 188 6.17 -5.11 -9.53
C MET A 188 6.04 -4.21 -8.29
N VAL A 189 7.07 -3.42 -8.05
CA VAL A 189 7.04 -2.26 -7.14
C VAL A 189 7.08 -1.00 -7.99
N THR A 190 6.08 -0.13 -7.81
CA THR A 190 5.95 1.11 -8.57
C THR A 190 5.99 2.30 -7.62
N VAL A 191 6.83 3.29 -7.91
CA VAL A 191 6.77 4.62 -7.30
C VAL A 191 5.95 5.51 -8.21
N LEU A 192 4.83 6.00 -7.69
CA LEU A 192 3.92 6.92 -8.37
C LEU A 192 4.07 8.32 -7.75
N VAL A 193 3.89 9.33 -8.57
CA VAL A 193 3.82 10.75 -8.18
C VAL A 193 2.64 11.41 -8.86
N HIS A 194 2.25 12.60 -8.41
CA HIS A 194 1.25 13.38 -9.15
C HIS A 194 1.71 13.62 -10.58
N GLY A 195 0.81 13.37 -11.52
CA GLY A 195 1.02 13.74 -12.92
C GLY A 195 1.07 15.28 -13.08
N PRO A 196 1.57 15.79 -14.22
CA PRO A 196 1.50 17.21 -14.50
C PRO A 196 0.04 17.64 -14.49
N GLU A 197 -0.24 18.81 -13.87
CA GLU A 197 -1.58 19.39 -13.88
C GLU A 197 -2.10 19.45 -15.33
N ARG A 198 -3.26 18.84 -15.57
CA ARG A 198 -3.93 18.98 -16.86
C ARG A 198 -4.38 20.43 -16.99
N THR A 199 -3.61 21.24 -17.71
CA THR A 199 -4.01 22.60 -18.05
C THR A 199 -5.39 22.53 -18.72
N PRO A 200 -6.45 23.14 -18.17
CA PRO A 200 -7.75 23.14 -18.83
C PRO A 200 -7.62 23.96 -20.13
N GLY A 201 -7.72 23.30 -21.28
CA GLY A 201 -7.88 24.01 -22.56
C GLY A 201 -6.89 23.75 -23.69
N ALA A 202 -5.96 22.81 -23.61
CA ALA A 202 -5.25 22.39 -24.81
C ALA A 202 -6.14 21.43 -25.65
N ARG A 203 -7.00 22.01 -26.51
CA ARG A 203 -7.61 21.25 -27.61
C ARG A 203 -6.48 20.96 -28.62
N ILE A 204 -6.29 19.68 -28.95
CA ILE A 204 -5.54 19.25 -30.12
C ILE A 204 -6.37 19.52 -31.37
#